data_e09126bc82e3fe0e069c7a6e2fb7ebc3
#
_entry.id   e09126bc82e3fe0e069c7a6e2fb7ebc3
#
_cell.length_a   1.000
_cell.length_b   1.000
_cell.length_c   1.000
_cell.angle_alpha   90.00
_cell.angle_beta   90.00
_cell.angle_gamma   90.00
#
_symmetry.space_group_name_H-M   'P 1'
#
loop_
_entity.id
_entity.type
_entity.pdbx_description
1 polymer ?
#
loop_
_entity_poly.entity_id
_entity_poly.type
_entity_poly.pdbx_seq_one_letter_code
_entity_poly.pdbx_strand_id
1 'polypeptide(L)'
;ATRCLLTAAQGSKPAMLVDMMMSAATDHVFINGGHVLDFINKASELLDHIGWEQCGLILPSLVSQLCSAQRNEELNAWRHPVDLSAILRAAKEDLPSALNTSPNGYEWHGPKALADVILGEDPQATVDTMLDHLRQGLTPLQLSQAVTYAAAMRVARFHTQNEFGDWITVLHTFTYANALHQALKRTNAPDLVRGVFHGA
;
A
#
# COMPACT_ATOMS: atom_id res chain seq x y z
N ALA A 1 -9.55 -13.57 15.78
CA ALA A 1 -8.48 -13.16 14.83
C ALA A 1 -7.16 -13.86 15.19
N THR A 2 -6.57 -13.69 16.40
CA THR A 2 -5.26 -14.27 16.79
C THR A 2 -5.20 -15.80 16.62
N ARG A 3 -6.24 -16.54 17.04
CA ARG A 3 -6.29 -18.01 16.82
C ARG A 3 -6.24 -18.38 15.34
N CYS A 4 -6.97 -17.67 14.48
CA CYS A 4 -6.96 -17.93 13.04
C CYS A 4 -5.57 -17.70 12.46
N LEU A 5 -4.90 -16.61 12.86
CA LEU A 5 -3.53 -16.33 12.45
C LEU A 5 -2.56 -17.43 12.90
N LEU A 6 -2.62 -17.86 14.16
CA LEU A 6 -1.77 -18.94 14.69
C LEU A 6 -2.00 -20.27 13.97
N THR A 7 -3.26 -20.58 13.63
CA THR A 7 -3.58 -21.78 12.85
C THR A 7 -3.02 -21.69 11.43
N ALA A 8 -3.16 -20.52 10.78
CA ALA A 8 -2.58 -20.27 9.46
C ALA A 8 -1.04 -20.36 9.49
N ALA A 9 -0.40 -19.82 10.54
CA ALA A 9 1.05 -19.84 10.70
C ALA A 9 1.66 -21.26 10.77
N GLN A 10 0.89 -22.25 11.23
CA GLN A 10 1.38 -23.64 11.36
C GLN A 10 1.58 -24.37 10.03
N GLY A 11 0.98 -23.90 8.93
CA GLY A 11 1.04 -24.62 7.65
C GLY A 11 1.23 -23.73 6.42
N SER A 12 1.24 -22.41 6.59
CA SER A 12 1.31 -21.48 5.46
C SER A 12 2.75 -21.08 5.14
N LYS A 13 3.01 -20.84 3.85
CA LYS A 13 4.27 -20.24 3.41
C LYS A 13 4.34 -18.78 3.85
N PRO A 14 5.55 -18.21 4.09
CA PRO A 14 5.74 -16.81 4.46
C PRO A 14 4.96 -15.81 3.60
N ALA A 15 5.00 -15.95 2.28
CA ALA A 15 4.27 -15.10 1.34
C ALA A 15 2.75 -15.08 1.60
N MET A 16 2.16 -16.21 1.97
CA MET A 16 0.72 -16.28 2.28
C MET A 16 0.35 -15.56 3.57
N LEU A 17 1.23 -15.58 4.57
CA LEU A 17 1.01 -14.86 5.83
C LEU A 17 1.11 -13.35 5.61
N VAL A 18 2.10 -12.90 4.84
CA VAL A 18 2.23 -11.49 4.45
C VAL A 18 1.01 -11.05 3.66
N ASP A 19 0.60 -11.82 2.65
CA ASP A 19 -0.58 -11.54 1.84
C ASP A 19 -1.84 -11.40 2.70
N MET A 20 -2.12 -12.36 3.55
CA MET A 20 -3.30 -12.33 4.44
C MET A 20 -3.32 -11.09 5.33
N MET A 21 -2.19 -10.71 5.93
CA MET A 21 -2.14 -9.56 6.83
C MET A 21 -2.20 -8.24 6.08
N MET A 22 -1.49 -8.12 4.96
CA MET A 22 -1.51 -6.92 4.12
C MET A 22 -2.87 -6.72 3.45
N SER A 23 -3.52 -7.80 2.97
CA SER A 23 -4.87 -7.71 2.41
C SER A 23 -5.89 -7.24 3.45
N ALA A 24 -5.79 -7.72 4.69
CA ALA A 24 -6.63 -7.23 5.77
C ALA A 24 -6.39 -5.74 6.09
N ALA A 25 -5.14 -5.30 6.05
CA ALA A 25 -4.79 -3.90 6.29
C ALA A 25 -5.25 -2.98 5.15
N THR A 26 -5.11 -3.41 3.89
CA THR A 26 -5.52 -2.63 2.71
C THR A 26 -7.02 -2.64 2.44
N ASP A 27 -7.82 -3.39 3.22
CA ASP A 27 -9.28 -3.24 3.21
C ASP A 27 -9.75 -1.88 3.77
N HIS A 28 -8.87 -1.17 4.46
CA HIS A 28 -9.03 0.21 4.90
C HIS A 28 -8.14 1.15 4.07
N VAL A 29 -8.64 2.34 3.78
CA VAL A 29 -7.81 3.39 3.17
C VAL A 29 -6.89 3.96 4.25
N PHE A 30 -5.59 3.81 4.06
CA PHE A 30 -4.54 4.38 4.91
C PHE A 30 -4.70 4.09 6.42
N ILE A 31 -4.98 2.83 6.77
CA ILE A 31 -5.27 2.37 8.13
C ILE A 31 -4.29 2.91 9.18
N ASN A 32 -4.80 3.54 10.23
CA ASN A 32 -4.02 4.11 11.33
C ASN A 32 -2.84 4.98 10.87
N GLY A 33 -3.04 5.83 9.87
CA GLY A 33 -1.98 6.68 9.33
C GLY A 33 -0.81 5.92 8.71
N GLY A 34 -1.04 4.70 8.22
CA GLY A 34 -0.02 3.86 7.58
C GLY A 34 0.77 2.95 8.52
N HIS A 35 0.67 3.12 9.84
CA HIS A 35 1.43 2.35 10.83
C HIS A 35 1.26 0.83 10.70
N VAL A 36 0.03 0.36 10.44
CA VAL A 36 -0.25 -1.08 10.41
C VAL A 36 0.52 -1.77 9.31
N LEU A 37 0.58 -1.17 8.11
CA LEU A 37 1.33 -1.74 6.99
C LEU A 37 2.83 -1.72 7.25
N ASP A 38 3.34 -0.62 7.81
CA ASP A 38 4.75 -0.51 8.13
C ASP A 38 5.17 -1.56 9.17
N PHE A 39 4.38 -1.74 10.23
CA PHE A 39 4.67 -2.78 11.23
C PHE A 39 4.58 -4.20 10.68
N ILE A 40 3.64 -4.51 9.77
CA ILE A 40 3.60 -5.80 9.09
C ILE A 40 4.87 -5.99 8.25
N ASN A 41 5.31 -4.97 7.53
CA ASN A 41 6.54 -5.01 6.77
C ASN A 41 7.75 -5.22 7.68
N LYS A 42 7.88 -4.46 8.78
CA LYS A 42 9.00 -4.60 9.72
C LYS A 42 9.01 -5.96 10.44
N ALA A 43 7.84 -6.51 10.77
CA ALA A 43 7.75 -7.86 11.29
C ALA A 43 8.21 -8.90 10.26
N SER A 44 7.87 -8.71 8.99
CA SER A 44 8.32 -9.59 7.91
C SER A 44 9.82 -9.52 7.69
N GLU A 45 10.40 -8.32 7.70
CA GLU A 45 11.85 -8.11 7.63
C GLU A 45 12.56 -8.77 8.82
N LEU A 46 12.02 -8.62 10.03
CA LEU A 46 12.56 -9.30 11.23
C LEU A 46 12.53 -10.82 11.04
N LEU A 47 11.42 -11.38 10.57
CA LEU A 47 11.27 -12.83 10.35
C LEU A 47 12.22 -13.35 9.26
N ASP A 48 12.57 -12.56 8.27
CA ASP A 48 13.61 -12.93 7.30
C ASP A 48 14.99 -13.09 7.94
N HIS A 49 15.26 -12.37 9.03
CA HIS A 49 16.54 -12.45 9.75
C HIS A 49 16.57 -13.54 10.82
N ILE A 50 15.47 -13.72 11.58
CA ILE A 50 15.44 -14.66 12.71
C ILE A 50 14.83 -16.03 12.39
N GLY A 51 14.23 -16.16 11.18
CA GLY A 51 13.53 -17.35 10.73
C GLY A 51 12.00 -17.24 10.86
N TRP A 52 11.30 -17.69 9.81
CA TRP A 52 9.83 -17.65 9.72
C TRP A 52 9.13 -18.67 10.65
N GLU A 53 9.85 -19.62 11.22
CA GLU A 53 9.35 -20.49 12.28
C GLU A 53 8.96 -19.70 13.55
N GLN A 54 9.47 -18.46 13.70
CA GLN A 54 9.14 -17.56 14.81
C GLN A 54 7.86 -16.73 14.55
N CYS A 55 7.19 -16.89 13.42
CA CYS A 55 6.03 -16.08 13.03
C CYS A 55 4.89 -16.14 14.07
N GLY A 56 4.72 -17.28 14.75
CA GLY A 56 3.73 -17.45 15.82
C GLY A 56 3.99 -16.59 17.07
N LEU A 57 5.22 -16.10 17.26
CA LEU A 57 5.56 -15.17 18.36
C LEU A 57 5.41 -13.71 17.92
N ILE A 58 5.77 -13.39 16.70
CA ILE A 58 5.88 -12.00 16.21
C ILE A 58 4.52 -11.48 15.70
N LEU A 59 3.91 -12.18 14.72
CA LEU A 59 2.72 -11.68 14.02
C LEU A 59 1.48 -11.48 14.92
N PRO A 60 1.22 -12.25 15.99
CA PRO A 60 0.07 -12.01 16.87
C PRO A 60 0.04 -10.63 17.51
N SER A 61 1.21 -9.99 17.72
CA SER A 61 1.31 -8.64 18.28
C SER A 61 0.63 -7.57 17.41
N LEU A 62 0.50 -7.83 16.10
CA LEU A 62 -0.07 -6.91 15.12
C LEU A 62 -1.59 -7.05 14.98
N VAL A 63 -2.17 -8.16 15.43
CA VAL A 63 -3.59 -8.49 15.21
C VAL A 63 -4.52 -7.49 15.88
N SER A 64 -4.15 -6.96 17.05
CA SER A 64 -4.98 -5.99 17.76
C SER A 64 -5.19 -4.70 16.95
N GLN A 65 -4.15 -4.22 16.27
CA GLN A 65 -4.23 -3.02 15.44
C GLN A 65 -5.15 -3.22 14.23
N LEU A 66 -5.13 -4.40 13.61
CA LEU A 66 -6.05 -4.75 12.53
C LEU A 66 -7.49 -4.85 13.00
N CYS A 67 -7.73 -5.46 14.18
CA CYS A 67 -9.07 -5.71 14.70
C CYS A 67 -9.73 -4.47 15.33
N SER A 68 -8.95 -3.50 15.80
CA SER A 68 -9.45 -2.26 16.41
C SER A 68 -9.47 -1.08 15.43
N ALA A 69 -9.16 -1.31 14.18
CA ALA A 69 -9.14 -0.27 13.16
C ALA A 69 -10.52 0.39 12.98
N GLN A 70 -10.51 1.70 12.83
CA GLN A 70 -11.69 2.48 12.47
C GLN A 70 -11.64 2.83 11.00
N ARG A 71 -12.81 2.86 10.33
CA ARG A 71 -12.95 3.26 8.93
C ARG A 71 -12.96 4.79 8.83
N ASN A 72 -11.80 5.39 8.95
CA ASN A 72 -11.65 6.85 8.85
C ASN A 72 -12.05 7.37 7.46
N GLU A 73 -11.90 6.55 6.42
CA GLU A 73 -12.32 6.84 5.04
C GLU A 73 -13.83 7.06 4.88
N GLU A 74 -14.63 6.65 5.86
CA GLU A 74 -16.07 6.89 5.88
C GLU A 74 -16.43 8.28 6.45
N LEU A 75 -15.46 8.98 7.04
CA LEU A 75 -15.66 10.34 7.57
C LEU A 75 -15.78 11.38 6.45
N ASN A 76 -16.50 12.48 6.74
CA ASN A 76 -16.70 13.57 5.78
C ASN A 76 -15.38 14.18 5.26
N ALA A 77 -14.34 14.20 6.09
CA ALA A 77 -13.04 14.75 5.72
C ALA A 77 -12.44 14.12 4.45
N TRP A 78 -12.75 12.84 4.19
CA TRP A 78 -12.29 12.13 2.98
C TRP A 78 -13.11 12.44 1.73
N ARG A 79 -14.15 13.25 1.85
CA ARG A 79 -15.10 13.59 0.77
C ARG A 79 -15.08 15.06 0.40
N HIS A 80 -14.21 15.86 1.01
CA HIS A 80 -14.10 17.30 0.77
C HIS A 80 -12.64 17.76 0.75
N PRO A 81 -12.23 18.61 -0.22
CA PRO A 81 -13.03 19.15 -1.33
C PRO A 81 -13.30 18.13 -2.46
N VAL A 82 -12.64 16.98 -2.45
CA VAL A 82 -12.79 15.89 -3.44
C VAL A 82 -13.17 14.61 -2.70
N ASP A 83 -14.15 13.85 -3.21
CA ASP A 83 -14.54 12.56 -2.62
C ASP A 83 -13.51 11.46 -2.98
N LEU A 84 -12.40 11.41 -2.22
CA LEU A 84 -11.35 10.39 -2.39
C LEU A 84 -11.90 8.97 -2.21
N SER A 85 -12.86 8.78 -1.30
CA SER A 85 -13.47 7.46 -1.08
C SER A 85 -14.25 6.97 -2.31
N ALA A 86 -14.91 7.86 -3.04
CA ALA A 86 -15.60 7.53 -4.28
C ALA A 86 -14.61 7.17 -5.39
N ILE A 87 -13.54 7.96 -5.56
CA ILE A 87 -12.48 7.72 -6.54
C ILE A 87 -11.82 6.36 -6.32
N LEU A 88 -11.42 6.07 -5.09
CA LEU A 88 -10.75 4.81 -4.73
C LEU A 88 -11.68 3.60 -4.86
N ARG A 89 -12.99 3.76 -4.62
CA ARG A 89 -13.97 2.70 -4.82
C ARG A 89 -14.14 2.38 -6.31
N ALA A 90 -14.25 3.39 -7.16
CA ALA A 90 -14.30 3.21 -8.61
C ALA A 90 -13.02 2.53 -9.13
N ALA A 91 -11.85 2.98 -8.66
CA ALA A 91 -10.57 2.35 -9.01
C ALA A 91 -10.52 0.87 -8.62
N LYS A 92 -11.04 0.50 -7.43
CA LYS A 92 -11.12 -0.89 -6.99
C LYS A 92 -11.98 -1.76 -7.91
N GLU A 93 -13.08 -1.23 -8.43
CA GLU A 93 -13.95 -1.94 -9.38
C GLU A 93 -13.26 -2.17 -10.73
N ASP A 94 -12.42 -1.22 -11.16
CA ASP A 94 -11.68 -1.28 -12.43
C ASP A 94 -10.40 -2.13 -12.38
N LEU A 95 -9.80 -2.31 -11.19
CA LEU A 95 -8.54 -3.02 -11.00
C LEU A 95 -8.50 -4.42 -11.62
N PRO A 96 -9.52 -5.30 -11.46
CA PRO A 96 -9.46 -6.65 -12.03
C PRO A 96 -9.30 -6.61 -13.56
N SER A 97 -9.96 -5.67 -14.24
CA SER A 97 -9.85 -5.52 -15.69
C SER A 97 -8.46 -5.00 -16.10
N ALA A 98 -7.91 -4.05 -15.34
CA ALA A 98 -6.61 -3.48 -15.61
C ALA A 98 -5.45 -4.49 -15.39
N LEU A 99 -5.59 -5.40 -14.41
CA LEU A 99 -4.59 -6.42 -14.10
C LEU A 99 -4.64 -7.63 -15.04
N ASN A 100 -5.76 -7.88 -15.72
CA ASN A 100 -5.91 -9.02 -16.64
C ASN A 100 -5.37 -8.73 -18.06
N THR A 101 -4.72 -7.61 -18.27
CA THR A 101 -4.15 -7.27 -19.57
C THR A 101 -2.82 -8.00 -19.79
N SER A 102 -2.67 -8.65 -20.94
CA SER A 102 -1.39 -9.25 -21.32
C SER A 102 -0.36 -8.14 -21.54
N PRO A 103 0.88 -8.31 -21.04
CA PRO A 103 1.93 -7.34 -21.28
C PRO A 103 2.18 -7.16 -22.78
N ASN A 104 1.75 -6.06 -23.36
CA ASN A 104 1.92 -5.74 -24.78
C ASN A 104 3.17 -4.89 -25.00
N GLY A 105 4.35 -5.40 -24.57
CA GLY A 105 5.60 -4.68 -24.84
C GLY A 105 5.75 -3.35 -24.11
N TYR A 106 5.07 -3.18 -22.95
CA TYR A 106 5.21 -1.97 -22.13
C TYR A 106 6.68 -1.74 -21.76
N GLU A 107 7.23 -0.61 -22.20
CA GLU A 107 8.60 -0.23 -21.91
C GLU A 107 8.66 0.62 -20.63
N TRP A 108 9.25 0.06 -19.57
CA TRP A 108 9.41 0.75 -18.29
C TRP A 108 10.65 1.64 -18.30
N HIS A 109 10.46 2.96 -18.35
CA HIS A 109 11.56 3.94 -18.32
C HIS A 109 11.87 4.46 -16.89
N GLY A 110 11.42 3.76 -15.86
CA GLY A 110 11.63 4.14 -14.46
C GLY A 110 10.47 4.95 -13.86
N PRO A 111 10.54 5.23 -12.54
CA PRO A 111 9.40 5.72 -11.77
C PRO A 111 9.05 7.20 -12.00
N LYS A 112 9.98 7.99 -12.58
CA LYS A 112 9.88 9.45 -12.54
C LYS A 112 8.64 10.02 -13.24
N ALA A 113 8.33 9.57 -14.44
CA ALA A 113 7.23 10.13 -15.23
C ALA A 113 5.88 9.94 -14.52
N LEU A 114 5.64 8.74 -13.97
CA LEU A 114 4.42 8.46 -13.23
C LEU A 114 4.41 9.18 -11.87
N ALA A 115 5.56 9.28 -11.21
CA ALA A 115 5.68 10.01 -9.95
C ALA A 115 5.39 11.51 -10.11
N ASP A 116 5.73 12.11 -11.24
CA ASP A 116 5.39 13.52 -11.51
C ASP A 116 3.86 13.74 -11.60
N VAL A 117 3.09 12.75 -12.08
CA VAL A 117 1.61 12.77 -12.06
C VAL A 117 1.08 12.58 -10.63
N ILE A 118 1.60 11.59 -9.90
CA ILE A 118 1.20 11.30 -8.50
C ILE A 118 1.45 12.50 -7.59
N LEU A 119 2.49 13.29 -7.85
CA LEU A 119 2.79 14.52 -7.09
C LEU A 119 1.97 15.72 -7.54
N GLY A 120 1.06 15.55 -8.48
CA GLY A 120 0.11 16.57 -8.92
C GLY A 120 -1.00 16.83 -7.91
N GLU A 121 -1.95 17.69 -8.30
CA GLU A 121 -3.06 18.12 -7.43
C GLU A 121 -4.40 17.48 -7.80
N ASP A 122 -4.44 16.64 -8.84
CA ASP A 122 -5.67 16.00 -9.33
C ASP A 122 -5.67 14.49 -9.00
N PRO A 123 -6.41 14.08 -7.95
CA PRO A 123 -6.47 12.68 -7.54
C PRO A 123 -7.17 11.79 -8.59
N GLN A 124 -8.14 12.32 -9.35
CA GLN A 124 -8.80 11.54 -10.41
C GLN A 124 -7.82 11.27 -11.56
N ALA A 125 -7.11 12.29 -12.02
CA ALA A 125 -6.09 12.13 -13.05
C ALA A 125 -4.97 11.18 -12.63
N THR A 126 -4.59 11.19 -11.35
CA THR A 126 -3.62 10.25 -10.78
C THR A 126 -4.12 8.81 -10.90
N VAL A 127 -5.34 8.53 -10.43
CA VAL A 127 -5.94 7.19 -10.47
C VAL A 127 -6.12 6.71 -11.91
N ASP A 128 -6.65 7.54 -12.81
CA ASP A 128 -6.86 7.20 -14.21
C ASP A 128 -5.53 6.85 -14.90
N THR A 129 -4.49 7.64 -14.66
CA THR A 129 -3.15 7.38 -15.19
C THR A 129 -2.57 6.07 -14.67
N MET A 130 -2.72 5.77 -13.39
CA MET A 130 -2.25 4.52 -12.80
C MET A 130 -2.96 3.31 -13.42
N LEU A 131 -4.28 3.37 -13.60
CA LEU A 131 -5.07 2.32 -14.26
C LEU A 131 -4.65 2.13 -15.70
N ASP A 132 -4.43 3.21 -16.44
CA ASP A 132 -4.03 3.15 -17.84
C ASP A 132 -2.64 2.53 -18.01
N HIS A 133 -1.69 2.84 -17.13
CA HIS A 133 -0.39 2.18 -17.15
C HIS A 133 -0.49 0.67 -16.85
N LEU A 134 -1.35 0.25 -15.91
CA LEU A 134 -1.61 -1.17 -15.66
C LEU A 134 -2.20 -1.84 -16.89
N ARG A 135 -3.19 -1.22 -17.56
CA ARG A 135 -3.80 -1.72 -18.81
C ARG A 135 -2.79 -1.84 -19.94
N GLN A 136 -1.78 -1.00 -19.97
CA GLN A 136 -0.67 -1.04 -20.94
C GLN A 136 0.39 -2.10 -20.61
N GLY A 137 0.34 -2.72 -19.43
CA GLY A 137 1.25 -3.78 -19.02
C GLY A 137 2.29 -3.40 -17.96
N LEU A 138 2.15 -2.22 -17.31
CA LEU A 138 2.92 -1.90 -16.12
C LEU A 138 2.62 -2.95 -15.03
N THR A 139 3.66 -3.49 -14.42
CA THR A 139 3.45 -4.47 -13.34
C THR A 139 3.08 -3.80 -12.01
N PRO A 140 2.33 -4.48 -11.11
CA PRO A 140 2.06 -3.99 -9.77
C PRO A 140 3.31 -3.56 -8.99
N LEU A 141 4.41 -4.29 -9.17
CA LEU A 141 5.70 -3.97 -8.54
C LEU A 141 6.28 -2.65 -9.06
N GLN A 142 6.23 -2.41 -10.37
CA GLN A 142 6.66 -1.16 -10.98
C GLN A 142 5.77 0.02 -10.55
N LEU A 143 4.43 -0.21 -10.48
CA LEU A 143 3.50 0.79 -9.97
C LEU A 143 3.83 1.18 -8.53
N SER A 144 4.02 0.20 -7.64
CA SER A 144 4.40 0.46 -6.25
C SER A 144 5.75 1.16 -6.11
N GLN A 145 6.70 0.89 -7.03
CA GLN A 145 7.97 1.60 -7.10
C GLN A 145 7.77 3.08 -7.42
N ALA A 146 6.86 3.40 -8.36
CA ALA A 146 6.56 4.79 -8.72
C ALA A 146 5.92 5.54 -7.54
N VAL A 147 4.95 4.94 -6.85
CA VAL A 147 4.31 5.54 -5.67
C VAL A 147 5.32 5.73 -4.53
N THR A 148 6.17 4.74 -4.27
CA THR A 148 7.22 4.88 -3.24
C THR A 148 8.23 5.97 -3.59
N TYR A 149 8.60 6.08 -4.87
CA TYR A 149 9.47 7.15 -5.35
C TYR A 149 8.81 8.53 -5.20
N ALA A 150 7.53 8.66 -5.56
CA ALA A 150 6.77 9.90 -5.37
C ALA A 150 6.72 10.31 -3.89
N ALA A 151 6.42 9.36 -3.00
CA ALA A 151 6.40 9.59 -1.56
C ALA A 151 7.78 10.04 -1.02
N ALA A 152 8.87 9.41 -1.49
CA ALA A 152 10.23 9.83 -1.14
C ALA A 152 10.54 11.26 -1.65
N MET A 153 10.11 11.59 -2.87
CA MET A 153 10.26 12.94 -3.42
C MET A 153 9.43 13.97 -2.65
N ARG A 154 8.23 13.59 -2.17
CA ARG A 154 7.43 14.44 -1.29
C ARG A 154 8.17 14.77 0.00
N VAL A 155 8.75 13.76 0.65
CA VAL A 155 9.59 13.95 1.85
C VAL A 155 10.76 14.88 1.55
N ALA A 156 11.50 14.62 0.45
CA ALA A 156 12.69 15.41 0.07
C ALA A 156 12.37 16.88 -0.25
N ARG A 157 11.16 17.17 -0.72
CA ARG A 157 10.69 18.54 -1.05
C ARG A 157 9.95 19.21 0.10
N PHE A 158 9.73 18.49 1.22
CA PHE A 158 8.94 19.02 2.32
C PHE A 158 9.72 20.13 3.06
N HIS A 159 9.08 21.28 3.23
CA HIS A 159 9.78 22.46 3.74
C HIS A 159 10.06 22.34 5.24
N THR A 160 11.27 22.73 5.67
CA THR A 160 11.73 22.63 7.06
C THR A 160 10.97 23.51 8.05
N GLN A 161 10.19 24.50 7.57
CA GLN A 161 9.33 25.35 8.41
C GLN A 161 8.00 24.69 8.80
N ASN A 162 7.67 23.52 8.22
CA ASN A 162 6.48 22.78 8.61
C ASN A 162 6.62 22.25 10.05
N GLU A 163 5.48 22.12 10.73
CA GLU A 163 5.44 21.65 12.10
C GLU A 163 5.74 20.14 12.19
N PHE A 164 6.04 19.68 13.40
CA PHE A 164 6.35 18.27 13.65
C PHE A 164 5.23 17.32 13.21
N GLY A 165 3.96 17.71 13.44
CA GLY A 165 2.79 16.94 13.01
C GLY A 165 2.72 16.73 11.49
N ASP A 166 3.07 17.76 10.73
CA ASP A 166 3.10 17.70 9.25
C ASP A 166 4.21 16.77 8.77
N TRP A 167 5.39 16.84 9.41
CA TRP A 167 6.51 15.92 9.11
C TRP A 167 6.16 14.48 9.39
N ILE A 168 5.46 14.19 10.50
CA ILE A 168 4.99 12.83 10.82
C ILE A 168 4.07 12.33 9.71
N THR A 169 3.13 13.15 9.24
CA THR A 169 2.19 12.77 8.19
C THR A 169 2.90 12.41 6.88
N VAL A 170 3.84 13.25 6.44
CA VAL A 170 4.55 13.00 5.18
C VAL A 170 5.50 11.79 5.26
N LEU A 171 6.10 11.55 6.44
CA LEU A 171 6.92 10.36 6.65
C LEU A 171 6.07 9.07 6.63
N HIS A 172 4.87 9.10 7.19
CA HIS A 172 3.95 7.96 7.15
C HIS A 172 3.49 7.63 5.72
N THR A 173 3.33 8.61 4.85
CA THR A 173 3.06 8.36 3.43
C THR A 173 4.18 7.54 2.80
N PHE A 174 5.44 7.87 3.09
CA PHE A 174 6.59 7.11 2.59
C PHE A 174 6.65 5.69 3.18
N THR A 175 6.49 5.53 4.51
CA THR A 175 6.57 4.20 5.14
C THR A 175 5.43 3.29 4.67
N TYR A 176 4.23 3.83 4.46
CA TYR A 176 3.10 3.12 3.86
C TYR A 176 3.40 2.62 2.44
N ALA A 177 3.84 3.51 1.56
CA ALA A 177 4.17 3.17 0.18
C ALA A 177 5.31 2.14 0.10
N ASN A 178 6.36 2.32 0.91
CA ASN A 178 7.47 1.37 0.99
C ASN A 178 7.01 -0.01 1.50
N ALA A 179 6.14 -0.07 2.51
CA ALA A 179 5.64 -1.33 3.03
C ALA A 179 4.92 -2.14 1.94
N LEU A 180 4.09 -1.50 1.12
CA LEU A 180 3.42 -2.13 -0.02
C LEU A 180 4.41 -2.58 -1.10
N HIS A 181 5.41 -1.76 -1.40
CA HIS A 181 6.45 -2.13 -2.36
C HIS A 181 7.24 -3.37 -1.89
N GLN A 182 7.62 -3.44 -0.62
CA GLN A 182 8.29 -4.62 -0.07
C GLN A 182 7.37 -5.85 -0.03
N ALA A 183 6.08 -5.68 0.28
CA ALA A 183 5.10 -6.77 0.23
C ALA A 183 4.94 -7.33 -1.19
N LEU A 184 4.86 -6.48 -2.22
CA LEU A 184 4.76 -6.88 -3.62
C LEU A 184 6.04 -7.55 -4.16
N LYS A 185 7.18 -7.42 -3.49
CA LYS A 185 8.37 -8.26 -3.77
C LYS A 185 8.25 -9.68 -3.22
N ARG A 186 7.39 -9.90 -2.23
CA ARG A 186 7.19 -11.18 -1.53
C ARG A 186 6.03 -11.98 -2.09
N THR A 187 5.00 -11.28 -2.58
CA THR A 187 3.77 -11.89 -3.08
C THR A 187 3.17 -11.08 -4.23
N ASN A 188 2.47 -11.78 -5.13
CA ASN A 188 1.79 -11.17 -6.28
C ASN A 188 0.28 -10.98 -6.02
N ALA A 189 -0.13 -10.82 -4.76
CA ALA A 189 -1.54 -10.72 -4.41
C ALA A 189 -2.21 -9.49 -5.02
N PRO A 190 -3.31 -9.64 -5.77
CA PRO A 190 -4.00 -8.51 -6.42
C PRO A 190 -4.52 -7.48 -5.43
N ASP A 191 -4.92 -7.92 -4.22
CA ASP A 191 -5.46 -7.03 -3.18
C ASP A 191 -4.45 -5.97 -2.71
N LEU A 192 -3.13 -6.26 -2.82
CA LEU A 192 -2.09 -5.29 -2.47
C LEU A 192 -2.06 -4.10 -3.42
N VAL A 193 -2.46 -4.30 -4.68
CA VAL A 193 -2.50 -3.22 -5.67
C VAL A 193 -3.50 -2.14 -5.26
N ARG A 194 -4.63 -2.51 -4.65
CA ARG A 194 -5.58 -1.57 -4.05
C ARG A 194 -4.87 -0.64 -3.06
N GLY A 195 -4.04 -1.20 -2.18
CA GLY A 195 -3.25 -0.40 -1.23
C GLY A 195 -2.29 0.58 -1.92
N VAL A 196 -1.75 0.22 -3.09
CA VAL A 196 -0.88 1.13 -3.87
C VAL A 196 -1.66 2.38 -4.31
N PHE A 197 -2.92 2.23 -4.71
CA PHE A 197 -3.80 3.37 -5.02
C PHE A 197 -4.11 4.22 -3.78
N HIS A 198 -4.19 3.61 -2.60
CA HIS A 198 -4.38 4.37 -1.36
C HIS A 198 -3.16 5.21 -0.98
N GLY A 199 -1.97 4.84 -1.43
CA GLY A 199 -0.73 5.52 -1.11
C GLY A 199 -0.31 6.60 -2.13
N ALA A 200 -1.02 6.67 -3.26
CA ALA A 200 -0.80 7.64 -4.32
C ALA A 200 -1.59 8.92 -4.08
#